data_0a513f0552852a98d000e2d89a862686
#
_entry.id   0a513f0552852a98d000e2d89a862686
#
_cell.length_a   1.000
_cell.length_b   1.000
_cell.length_c   1.000
_cell.angle_alpha   90.00
_cell.angle_beta   90.00
_cell.angle_gamma   90.00
#
_symmetry.space_group_name_H-M   'P 1'
#
loop_
_entity.id
_entity.type
_entity.pdbx_description
1 polymer ?
#
loop_
_entity_poly.entity_id
_entity_poly.type
_entity_poly.pdbx_seq_one_letter_code
_entity_poly.pdbx_strand_id
1 'polypeptide(L)'
;AEILFLLMKREKKISDMAPEDFWPVGVTGTVTELDSEDHSVSIRTTGRVNVEVFRQEDGRLDAVCTPREEIGDLDEEARAKAFREVQSALLQYISSFQWGIVARNYILRWKTMEEMAAGLSYQLNMTDEEKYRIVEADRISERYQRIEQAVYEFIEVSKVGADAQKAQTESNEKLYREEALKKQIAILQKELDDMH
;
A
#
# COMPACT_ATOMS: atom_id res chain seq x y z
N ALA A 1 -20.48 4.96 19.17
CA ALA A 1 -19.82 6.23 19.50
C ALA A 1 -18.87 6.59 18.37
N GLU A 2 -18.81 7.85 17.98
CA GLU A 2 -17.82 8.35 17.04
C GLU A 2 -16.51 8.60 17.77
N ILE A 3 -15.41 8.21 17.16
CA ILE A 3 -14.07 8.32 17.72
C ILE A 3 -13.22 9.18 16.78
N LEU A 4 -12.40 10.06 17.36
CA LEU A 4 -11.41 10.83 16.64
C LEU A 4 -10.10 10.02 16.55
N PHE A 5 -9.61 9.84 15.34
CA PHE A 5 -8.31 9.24 15.06
C PHE A 5 -7.32 10.35 14.70
N LEU A 6 -6.37 10.55 15.59
CA LEU A 6 -5.25 11.48 15.38
C LEU A 6 -4.17 10.79 14.57
N LEU A 7 -3.68 11.46 13.53
CA LEU A 7 -2.61 10.95 12.67
C LEU A 7 -1.27 11.50 13.17
N MET A 8 -0.35 10.58 13.49
CA MET A 8 0.99 10.94 13.99
C MET A 8 1.99 11.09 12.85
N LYS A 9 2.89 12.05 12.97
CA LYS A 9 3.98 12.28 12.01
C LYS A 9 5.08 11.21 12.10
N ARG A 10 5.23 10.59 13.27
CA ARG A 10 6.20 9.52 13.55
C ARG A 10 5.78 8.75 14.79
N GLU A 11 6.17 7.50 14.86
CA GLU A 11 5.91 6.67 16.02
C GLU A 11 6.68 7.18 17.24
N LYS A 12 5.98 7.33 18.35
CA LYS A 12 6.52 7.71 19.68
C LYS A 12 5.81 6.96 20.79
N LYS A 13 6.49 6.82 21.93
CA LYS A 13 5.84 6.35 23.15
C LYS A 13 4.81 7.38 23.63
N ILE A 14 3.71 6.93 24.18
CA ILE A 14 2.63 7.80 24.68
C ILE A 14 3.15 8.85 25.66
N SER A 15 4.10 8.49 26.54
CA SER A 15 4.74 9.40 27.49
C SER A 15 5.49 10.57 26.84
N ASP A 16 5.96 10.39 25.63
CA ASP A 16 6.88 11.30 24.93
C ASP A 16 6.16 12.11 23.83
N MET A 17 4.85 11.88 23.67
CA MET A 17 4.03 12.58 22.68
C MET A 17 3.84 14.05 23.05
N ALA A 18 3.92 14.91 22.05
CA ALA A 18 3.68 16.34 22.15
C ALA A 18 2.69 16.77 21.05
N PRO A 19 2.00 17.92 21.20
CA PRO A 19 1.04 18.42 20.21
C PRO A 19 1.59 18.47 18.78
N GLU A 20 2.84 18.86 18.62
CA GLU A 20 3.53 18.97 17.33
C GLU A 20 3.78 17.63 16.62
N ASP A 21 3.63 16.51 17.32
CA ASP A 21 3.80 15.17 16.75
C ASP A 21 2.60 14.72 15.91
N PHE A 22 1.50 15.45 15.98
CA PHE A 22 0.28 15.13 15.25
C PHE A 22 0.14 15.98 13.98
N TRP A 23 -0.52 15.39 12.99
CA TRP A 23 -0.91 16.10 11.78
C TRP A 23 -2.16 16.95 12.06
N PRO A 24 -2.32 18.10 11.38
CA PRO A 24 -3.46 18.99 11.59
C PRO A 24 -4.79 18.49 11.03
N VAL A 25 -4.80 17.40 10.27
CA VAL A 25 -6.02 16.74 9.79
C VAL A 25 -6.12 15.36 10.41
N GLY A 26 -7.24 15.11 11.05
CA GLY A 26 -7.62 13.81 11.59
C GLY A 26 -8.82 13.22 10.87
N VAL A 27 -9.20 12.03 11.29
CA VAL A 27 -10.34 11.29 10.74
C VAL A 27 -11.28 10.92 11.87
N THR A 28 -12.58 11.13 11.68
CA THR A 28 -13.60 10.58 12.56
C THR A 28 -14.13 9.25 12.01
N GLY A 29 -14.54 8.39 12.91
CA GLY A 29 -15.07 7.09 12.52
C GLY A 29 -15.65 6.31 13.68
N THR A 30 -16.25 5.18 13.33
CA THR A 30 -16.79 4.22 14.31
C THR A 30 -16.01 2.91 14.22
N VAL A 31 -15.67 2.32 15.36
CA VAL A 31 -15.12 0.97 15.42
C VAL A 31 -16.21 -0.01 15.02
N THR A 32 -15.94 -0.82 14.00
CA THR A 32 -16.87 -1.84 13.50
C THR A 32 -16.52 -3.23 13.99
N GLU A 33 -15.23 -3.49 14.21
CA GLU A 33 -14.75 -4.79 14.65
C GLU A 33 -13.49 -4.63 15.48
N LEU A 34 -13.36 -5.47 16.50
CA LEU A 34 -12.16 -5.60 17.33
C LEU A 34 -11.70 -7.04 17.23
N ASP A 35 -10.54 -7.26 16.65
CA ASP A 35 -9.89 -8.55 16.66
C ASP A 35 -8.85 -8.59 17.77
N SER A 36 -9.15 -9.36 18.82
CA SER A 36 -8.28 -9.50 19.98
C SER A 36 -7.11 -10.46 19.73
N GLU A 37 -7.19 -11.35 18.72
CA GLU A 37 -6.12 -12.29 18.39
C GLU A 37 -5.04 -11.57 17.57
N ASP A 38 -5.44 -10.80 16.56
CA ASP A 38 -4.53 -10.04 15.71
C ASP A 38 -4.22 -8.63 16.23
N HIS A 39 -4.81 -8.24 17.37
CA HIS A 39 -4.69 -6.88 17.95
C HIS A 39 -5.04 -5.80 16.93
N SER A 40 -6.01 -6.06 16.07
CA SER A 40 -6.44 -5.16 15.00
C SER A 40 -7.81 -4.55 15.28
N VAL A 41 -8.02 -3.38 14.71
CA VAL A 41 -9.27 -2.62 14.85
C VAL A 41 -9.75 -2.21 13.47
N SER A 42 -10.93 -2.66 13.09
CA SER A 42 -11.60 -2.20 11.87
C SER A 42 -12.41 -0.95 12.15
N ILE A 43 -12.21 0.08 11.34
CA ILE A 43 -12.83 1.40 11.51
C ILE A 43 -13.61 1.73 10.24
N ARG A 44 -14.83 2.20 10.43
CA ARG A 44 -15.57 2.87 9.35
C ARG A 44 -15.42 4.38 9.53
N THR A 45 -14.73 5.02 8.60
CA THR A 45 -14.55 6.48 8.61
C THR A 45 -15.87 7.18 8.32
N THR A 46 -16.14 8.29 9.02
CA THR A 46 -17.34 9.12 8.88
C THR A 46 -17.03 10.50 8.33
N GLY A 47 -15.80 11.00 8.51
CA GLY A 47 -15.41 12.29 8.00
C GLY A 47 -13.95 12.64 8.28
N ARG A 48 -13.54 13.77 7.73
CA ARG A 48 -12.26 14.41 8.03
C ARG A 48 -12.51 15.64 8.91
N VAL A 49 -11.55 15.93 9.77
CA VAL A 49 -11.62 17.08 10.69
C VAL A 49 -10.28 17.80 10.72
N ASN A 50 -10.34 19.12 10.88
CA ASN A 50 -9.16 19.87 11.33
C ASN A 50 -8.99 19.64 12.82
N VAL A 51 -7.76 19.40 13.23
CA VAL A 51 -7.42 19.02 14.59
C VAL A 51 -6.39 19.99 15.16
N GLU A 52 -6.64 20.49 16.34
CA GLU A 52 -5.68 21.21 17.16
C GLU A 52 -5.46 20.42 18.44
N VAL A 53 -4.24 19.90 18.63
CA VAL A 53 -3.84 19.15 19.82
C VAL A 53 -3.11 20.10 20.76
N PHE A 54 -3.44 20.04 22.03
CA PHE A 54 -2.78 20.86 23.05
C PHE A 54 -2.59 20.05 24.34
N ARG A 55 -1.64 20.51 25.17
CA ARG A 55 -1.35 19.87 26.43
C ARG A 55 -2.03 20.64 27.55
N GLN A 56 -2.76 19.93 28.40
CA GLN A 56 -3.35 20.47 29.63
C GLN A 56 -2.28 20.67 30.73
N GLU A 57 -2.59 21.44 31.73
CA GLU A 57 -1.70 21.70 32.88
C GLU A 57 -1.33 20.40 33.65
N ASP A 58 -2.22 19.41 33.66
CA ASP A 58 -2.00 18.08 34.25
C ASP A 58 -1.14 17.15 33.34
N GLY A 59 -0.68 17.64 32.20
CA GLY A 59 0.15 16.90 31.23
C GLY A 59 -0.64 16.06 30.22
N ARG A 60 -1.98 15.99 30.35
CA ARG A 60 -2.84 15.27 29.38
C ARG A 60 -2.86 15.99 28.03
N LEU A 61 -2.92 15.20 26.95
CA LEU A 61 -3.18 15.73 25.61
C LEU A 61 -4.68 15.73 25.33
N ASP A 62 -5.19 16.89 24.99
CA ASP A 62 -6.55 17.08 24.51
C ASP A 62 -6.53 17.55 23.06
N ALA A 63 -7.65 17.36 22.34
CA ALA A 63 -7.79 17.79 20.97
C ALA A 63 -9.15 18.48 20.77
N VAL A 64 -9.12 19.59 20.06
CA VAL A 64 -10.32 20.22 19.50
C VAL A 64 -10.38 19.91 18.02
N CYS A 65 -11.55 19.52 17.53
CA CYS A 65 -11.74 19.22 16.13
C CYS A 65 -12.93 19.99 15.54
N THR A 66 -12.78 20.40 14.28
CA THR A 66 -13.83 21.03 13.48
C THR A 66 -13.99 20.27 12.16
N PRO A 67 -15.22 20.07 11.67
CA PRO A 67 -15.45 19.40 10.40
C PRO A 67 -14.61 20.03 9.27
N ARG A 68 -14.05 19.16 8.42
CA ARG A 68 -13.29 19.57 7.24
C ARG A 68 -14.09 19.20 6.00
N GLU A 69 -14.50 20.19 5.25
CA GLU A 69 -15.32 20.00 4.06
C GLU A 69 -14.50 19.41 2.91
N GLU A 70 -15.19 18.62 2.09
CA GLU A 70 -14.65 18.07 0.86
C GLU A 70 -15.12 18.89 -0.34
N ILE A 71 -14.22 19.18 -1.27
CA ILE A 71 -14.54 19.88 -2.50
C ILE A 71 -14.83 18.86 -3.60
N GLY A 72 -16.12 18.71 -3.92
CA GLY A 72 -16.62 17.82 -4.96
C GLY A 72 -16.40 18.37 -6.37
N ASP A 73 -15.16 18.42 -6.82
CA ASP A 73 -14.75 18.94 -8.14
C ASP A 73 -14.70 17.88 -9.24
N LEU A 74 -15.08 16.64 -8.94
CA LEU A 74 -15.30 15.56 -9.90
C LEU A 74 -16.74 15.06 -9.77
N ASP A 75 -17.43 14.93 -10.89
CA ASP A 75 -18.74 14.28 -10.95
C ASP A 75 -18.62 12.75 -10.78
N GLU A 76 -19.75 12.09 -10.59
CA GLU A 76 -19.79 10.65 -10.34
C GLU A 76 -19.27 9.83 -11.54
N GLU A 77 -19.53 10.29 -12.77
CA GLU A 77 -19.07 9.62 -13.98
C GLU A 77 -17.54 9.68 -14.11
N ALA A 78 -16.94 10.84 -13.86
CA ALA A 78 -15.49 11.03 -13.87
C ALA A 78 -14.81 10.19 -12.76
N ARG A 79 -15.38 10.14 -11.55
CA ARG A 79 -14.89 9.29 -10.45
C ARG A 79 -14.91 7.81 -10.84
N ALA A 80 -16.07 7.35 -11.36
CA ALA A 80 -16.22 5.96 -11.78
C ALA A 80 -15.30 5.59 -12.95
N LYS A 81 -15.04 6.53 -13.86
CA LYS A 81 -14.10 6.34 -14.97
C LYS A 81 -12.68 6.19 -14.44
N ALA A 82 -12.19 7.14 -13.66
CA ALA A 82 -10.86 7.10 -13.07
C ALA A 82 -10.62 5.81 -12.27
N PHE A 83 -11.58 5.42 -11.44
CA PHE A 83 -11.49 4.18 -10.68
C PHE A 83 -11.37 2.95 -11.60
N ARG A 84 -12.21 2.83 -12.65
CA ARG A 84 -12.16 1.70 -13.60
C ARG A 84 -10.85 1.62 -14.35
N GLU A 85 -10.27 2.75 -14.73
CA GLU A 85 -8.98 2.80 -15.44
C GLU A 85 -7.86 2.25 -14.56
N VAL A 86 -7.75 2.71 -13.32
CA VAL A 86 -6.74 2.24 -12.36
C VAL A 86 -6.97 0.77 -11.97
N GLN A 87 -8.21 0.39 -11.70
CA GLN A 87 -8.56 -1.01 -11.41
C GLN A 87 -8.20 -1.94 -12.56
N SER A 88 -8.45 -1.53 -13.80
CA SER A 88 -8.12 -2.31 -15.00
C SER A 88 -6.61 -2.49 -15.16
N ALA A 89 -5.82 -1.44 -14.94
CA ALA A 89 -4.36 -1.51 -14.97
C ALA A 89 -3.82 -2.47 -13.91
N LEU A 90 -4.35 -2.41 -12.70
CA LEU A 90 -3.98 -3.31 -11.60
C LEU A 90 -4.36 -4.76 -11.92
N LEU A 91 -5.55 -5.01 -12.44
CA LEU A 91 -6.00 -6.35 -12.85
C LEU A 91 -5.15 -6.92 -13.97
N GLN A 92 -4.74 -6.10 -14.94
CA GLN A 92 -3.83 -6.50 -16.00
C GLN A 92 -2.46 -6.89 -15.43
N TYR A 93 -1.92 -6.07 -14.53
CA TYR A 93 -0.64 -6.35 -13.86
C TYR A 93 -0.67 -7.69 -13.12
N ILE A 94 -1.66 -7.92 -12.25
CA ILE A 94 -1.73 -9.16 -11.46
C ILE A 94 -2.00 -10.42 -12.30
N SER A 95 -2.56 -10.28 -13.51
CA SER A 95 -2.85 -11.41 -14.40
C SER A 95 -1.60 -12.15 -14.85
N SER A 96 -0.43 -11.52 -14.77
CA SER A 96 0.88 -12.14 -15.07
C SER A 96 1.42 -13.06 -13.98
N PHE A 97 0.77 -13.11 -12.79
CA PHE A 97 1.21 -13.90 -11.65
C PHE A 97 0.30 -15.10 -11.37
N GLN A 98 0.89 -16.19 -10.90
CA GLN A 98 0.14 -17.42 -10.54
C GLN A 98 -0.89 -17.16 -9.42
N TRP A 99 -0.59 -16.28 -8.47
CA TRP A 99 -1.50 -15.86 -7.39
C TRP A 99 -2.55 -14.84 -7.84
N GLY A 100 -2.45 -14.36 -9.08
CA GLY A 100 -3.33 -13.31 -9.63
C GLY A 100 -4.82 -13.64 -9.56
N ILE A 101 -5.19 -14.92 -9.64
CA ILE A 101 -6.61 -15.35 -9.54
C ILE A 101 -7.20 -14.98 -8.18
N VAL A 102 -6.46 -15.21 -7.08
CA VAL A 102 -6.93 -14.91 -5.72
C VAL A 102 -6.99 -13.39 -5.53
N ALA A 103 -5.94 -12.68 -5.92
CA ALA A 103 -5.90 -11.21 -5.83
C ALA A 103 -6.99 -10.54 -6.68
N ARG A 104 -7.30 -11.09 -7.85
CA ARG A 104 -8.38 -10.59 -8.72
C ARG A 104 -9.72 -10.53 -7.99
N ASN A 105 -10.08 -11.59 -7.29
CA ASN A 105 -11.34 -11.64 -6.55
C ASN A 105 -11.41 -10.60 -5.43
N TYR A 106 -10.27 -10.29 -4.83
CA TYR A 106 -10.16 -9.26 -3.81
C TYR A 106 -10.30 -7.86 -4.42
N ILE A 107 -9.56 -7.57 -5.48
CA ILE A 107 -9.57 -6.27 -6.19
C ILE A 107 -10.96 -5.96 -6.77
N LEU A 108 -11.68 -6.94 -7.27
CA LEU A 108 -13.02 -6.76 -7.83
C LEU A 108 -14.10 -6.43 -6.77
N ARG A 109 -13.81 -6.58 -5.49
CA ARG A 109 -14.72 -6.18 -4.40
C ARG A 109 -14.71 -4.68 -4.16
N TRP A 110 -13.64 -3.99 -4.47
CA TRP A 110 -13.55 -2.55 -4.32
C TRP A 110 -14.48 -1.84 -5.29
N LYS A 111 -15.13 -0.80 -4.80
CA LYS A 111 -16.11 -0.01 -5.55
C LYS A 111 -15.67 1.42 -5.79
N THR A 112 -14.72 1.91 -5.00
CA THR A 112 -14.22 3.29 -5.05
C THR A 112 -12.70 3.32 -5.04
N MET A 113 -12.14 4.47 -5.44
CA MET A 113 -10.71 4.74 -5.41
C MET A 113 -10.15 4.68 -3.98
N GLU A 114 -10.94 5.13 -3.02
CA GLU A 114 -10.59 5.14 -1.60
C GLU A 114 -10.51 3.72 -1.03
N GLU A 115 -11.45 2.85 -1.38
CA GLU A 115 -11.42 1.43 -0.99
C GLU A 115 -10.19 0.72 -1.59
N MET A 116 -9.84 1.04 -2.84
CA MET A 116 -8.64 0.50 -3.48
C MET A 116 -7.37 0.99 -2.78
N ALA A 117 -7.27 2.28 -2.47
CA ALA A 117 -6.13 2.85 -1.75
C ALA A 117 -5.98 2.23 -0.36
N ALA A 118 -7.08 2.04 0.37
CA ALA A 118 -7.08 1.38 1.67
C ALA A 118 -6.63 -0.08 1.57
N GLY A 119 -7.15 -0.83 0.59
CA GLY A 119 -6.80 -2.23 0.36
C GLY A 119 -5.36 -2.45 -0.07
N LEU A 120 -4.73 -1.47 -0.71
CA LEU A 120 -3.35 -1.50 -1.16
C LEU A 120 -2.37 -0.78 -0.22
N SER A 121 -2.83 -0.22 0.89
CA SER A 121 -2.05 0.71 1.73
C SER A 121 -0.70 0.16 2.23
N TYR A 122 -0.60 -1.17 2.39
CA TYR A 122 0.66 -1.84 2.78
C TYR A 122 1.57 -2.20 1.60
N GLN A 123 1.01 -2.32 0.40
CA GLN A 123 1.75 -2.66 -0.82
C GLN A 123 2.28 -1.42 -1.55
N LEU A 124 1.58 -0.29 -1.41
CA LEU A 124 2.02 0.97 -1.99
C LEU A 124 3.30 1.45 -1.28
N ASN A 125 4.34 1.70 -2.07
CA ASN A 125 5.62 2.20 -1.55
C ASN A 125 5.53 3.71 -1.25
N MET A 126 4.70 4.04 -0.27
CA MET A 126 4.44 5.41 0.18
C MET A 126 4.93 5.61 1.60
N THR A 127 5.57 6.75 1.83
CA THR A 127 5.87 7.24 3.17
C THR A 127 4.58 7.63 3.92
N ASP A 128 4.64 7.72 5.22
CA ASP A 128 3.48 8.17 6.02
C ASP A 128 3.06 9.61 5.66
N GLU A 129 4.01 10.46 5.27
CA GLU A 129 3.71 11.81 4.80
C GLU A 129 2.93 11.79 3.46
N GLU A 130 3.32 10.95 2.51
CA GLU A 130 2.61 10.81 1.23
C GLU A 130 1.20 10.25 1.43
N LYS A 131 1.03 9.26 2.31
CA LYS A 131 -0.30 8.76 2.71
C LYS A 131 -1.13 9.85 3.37
N TYR A 132 -0.51 10.63 4.27
CA TYR A 132 -1.18 11.76 4.89
C TYR A 132 -1.62 12.82 3.87
N ARG A 133 -0.82 13.11 2.83
CA ARG A 133 -1.19 14.04 1.75
C ARG A 133 -2.47 13.64 1.01
N ILE A 134 -2.77 12.33 0.92
CA ILE A 134 -4.05 11.85 0.37
C ILE A 134 -5.20 12.22 1.32
N VAL A 135 -5.01 12.03 2.63
CA VAL A 135 -6.03 12.38 3.64
C VAL A 135 -6.25 13.89 3.73
N GLU A 136 -5.18 14.67 3.63
CA GLU A 136 -5.21 16.15 3.73
C GLU A 136 -5.89 16.81 2.53
N ALA A 137 -5.84 16.20 1.34
CA ALA A 137 -6.36 16.78 0.10
C ALA A 137 -7.88 17.04 0.19
N ASP A 138 -8.28 18.29 0.04
CA ASP A 138 -9.70 18.68 0.09
C ASP A 138 -10.42 18.42 -1.23
N ARG A 139 -9.71 18.56 -2.36
CA ARG A 139 -10.26 18.29 -3.68
C ARG A 139 -10.28 16.80 -3.97
N ILE A 140 -11.40 16.29 -4.42
CA ILE A 140 -11.53 14.89 -4.83
C ILE A 140 -10.59 14.57 -5.99
N SER A 141 -10.48 15.49 -6.97
CA SER A 141 -9.58 15.34 -8.11
C SER A 141 -8.12 15.15 -7.69
N GLU A 142 -7.65 15.95 -6.73
CA GLU A 142 -6.29 15.87 -6.21
C GLU A 142 -6.06 14.54 -5.47
N ARG A 143 -7.02 14.09 -4.67
CA ARG A 143 -6.97 12.82 -3.96
C ARG A 143 -6.88 11.65 -4.93
N TYR A 144 -7.72 11.66 -5.95
CA TYR A 144 -7.73 10.62 -7.00
C TYR A 144 -6.41 10.59 -7.77
N GLN A 145 -5.89 11.73 -8.16
CA GLN A 145 -4.60 11.84 -8.85
C GLN A 145 -3.44 11.25 -8.01
N ARG A 146 -3.41 11.53 -6.70
CA ARG A 146 -2.38 10.99 -5.80
C ARG A 146 -2.48 9.48 -5.66
N ILE A 147 -3.69 8.93 -5.52
CA ILE A 147 -3.92 7.48 -5.44
C ILE A 147 -3.55 6.82 -6.76
N GLU A 148 -3.99 7.37 -7.88
CA GLU A 148 -3.68 6.88 -9.23
C GLU A 148 -2.17 6.80 -9.45
N GLN A 149 -1.45 7.88 -9.15
CA GLN A 149 0.00 7.92 -9.26
C GLN A 149 0.66 6.84 -8.40
N ALA A 150 0.26 6.69 -7.15
CA ALA A 150 0.81 5.68 -6.24
C ALA A 150 0.58 4.25 -6.74
N VAL A 151 -0.59 3.96 -7.31
CA VAL A 151 -0.89 2.62 -7.86
C VAL A 151 -0.09 2.34 -9.13
N TYR A 152 0.04 3.30 -10.04
CA TYR A 152 0.87 3.13 -11.23
C TYR A 152 2.36 2.97 -10.88
N GLU A 153 2.86 3.73 -9.93
CA GLU A 153 4.23 3.61 -9.44
C GLU A 153 4.48 2.21 -8.82
N PHE A 154 3.54 1.74 -8.00
CA PHE A 154 3.59 0.37 -7.48
C PHE A 154 3.66 -0.69 -8.59
N ILE A 155 2.83 -0.56 -9.64
CA ILE A 155 2.83 -1.48 -10.78
C ILE A 155 4.20 -1.46 -11.49
N GLU A 156 4.74 -0.28 -11.77
CA GLU A 156 6.01 -0.14 -12.49
C GLU A 156 7.20 -0.65 -11.68
N VAL A 157 7.31 -0.29 -10.41
CA VAL A 157 8.37 -0.78 -9.51
C VAL A 157 8.32 -2.29 -9.38
N SER A 158 7.12 -2.84 -9.25
CA SER A 158 6.92 -4.29 -9.10
C SER A 158 7.25 -5.06 -10.39
N LYS A 159 7.00 -4.50 -11.57
CA LYS A 159 7.42 -5.09 -12.85
C LYS A 159 8.94 -5.17 -12.96
N VAL A 160 9.63 -4.09 -12.63
CA VAL A 160 11.11 -4.07 -12.65
C VAL A 160 11.68 -5.13 -11.69
N GLY A 161 11.11 -5.28 -10.50
CA GLY A 161 11.50 -6.32 -9.55
C GLY A 161 11.28 -7.73 -10.08
N ALA A 162 10.15 -7.99 -10.71
CA ALA A 162 9.81 -9.29 -11.30
C ALA A 162 10.75 -9.65 -12.47
N ASP A 163 11.05 -8.69 -13.34
CA ASP A 163 11.96 -8.89 -14.46
C ASP A 163 13.40 -9.16 -13.98
N ALA A 164 13.87 -8.44 -12.96
CA ALA A 164 15.17 -8.67 -12.36
C ALA A 164 15.27 -10.07 -11.72
N GLN A 165 14.24 -10.52 -11.02
CA GLN A 165 14.20 -11.85 -10.42
C GLN A 165 14.18 -12.95 -11.49
N LYS A 166 13.44 -12.77 -12.58
CA LYS A 166 13.40 -13.70 -13.70
C LYS A 166 14.78 -13.82 -14.36
N ALA A 167 15.43 -12.69 -14.65
CA ALA A 167 16.78 -12.68 -15.22
C ALA A 167 17.81 -13.38 -14.31
N GLN A 168 17.71 -13.20 -12.99
CA GLN A 168 18.56 -13.88 -12.01
C GLN A 168 18.33 -15.40 -12.02
N THR A 169 17.07 -15.84 -12.08
CA THR A 169 16.72 -17.26 -12.14
C THR A 169 17.25 -17.90 -13.41
N GLU A 170 17.04 -17.27 -14.56
CA GLU A 170 17.56 -17.74 -15.86
C GLU A 170 19.09 -17.83 -15.88
N SER A 171 19.78 -16.86 -15.27
CA SER A 171 21.23 -16.87 -15.11
C SER A 171 21.71 -18.04 -14.25
N ASN A 172 21.06 -18.29 -13.11
CA ASN A 172 21.37 -19.40 -12.23
C ASN A 172 21.14 -20.75 -12.93
N GLU A 173 20.03 -20.92 -13.66
CA GLU A 173 19.75 -22.14 -14.40
C GLU A 173 20.83 -22.44 -15.47
N LYS A 174 21.33 -21.39 -16.17
CA LYS A 174 22.44 -21.54 -17.11
C LYS A 174 23.71 -22.00 -16.42
N LEU A 175 24.07 -21.42 -15.28
CA LEU A 175 25.23 -21.82 -14.50
C LEU A 175 25.14 -23.29 -14.05
N TYR A 176 24.01 -23.71 -13.50
CA TYR A 176 23.80 -25.11 -13.10
C TYR A 176 23.90 -26.09 -14.29
N ARG A 177 23.37 -25.70 -15.44
CA ARG A 177 23.46 -26.51 -16.66
C ARG A 177 24.91 -26.63 -17.16
N GLU A 178 25.68 -25.54 -17.15
CA GLU A 178 27.10 -25.56 -17.50
C GLU A 178 27.93 -26.44 -16.54
N GLU A 179 27.69 -26.36 -15.22
CA GLU A 179 28.38 -27.20 -14.25
C GLU A 179 28.05 -28.69 -14.43
N ALA A 180 26.79 -29.02 -14.70
CA ALA A 180 26.37 -30.39 -14.96
C ALA A 180 27.05 -30.95 -16.22
N LEU A 181 27.12 -30.16 -17.29
CA LEU A 181 27.84 -30.55 -18.54
C LEU A 181 29.34 -30.74 -18.29
N LYS A 182 30.00 -29.86 -17.55
CA LYS A 182 31.42 -30.01 -17.20
C LYS A 182 31.67 -31.29 -16.42
N LYS A 183 30.80 -31.64 -15.47
CA LYS A 183 30.88 -32.92 -14.71
C LYS A 183 30.70 -34.12 -15.63
N GLN A 184 29.74 -34.09 -16.55
CA GLN A 184 29.56 -35.21 -17.52
C GLN A 184 30.80 -35.37 -18.44
N ILE A 185 31.34 -34.28 -18.96
CA ILE A 185 32.55 -34.31 -19.79
C ILE A 185 33.72 -34.91 -19.01
N ALA A 186 33.92 -34.52 -17.75
CA ALA A 186 35.00 -35.07 -16.91
C ALA A 186 34.84 -36.57 -16.64
N ILE A 187 33.60 -37.05 -16.45
CA ILE A 187 33.34 -38.49 -16.29
C ILE A 187 33.66 -39.25 -17.56
N LEU A 188 33.19 -38.78 -18.71
CA LEU A 188 33.43 -39.40 -20.01
C LEU A 188 34.91 -39.41 -20.41
N GLN A 189 35.66 -38.35 -20.10
CA GLN A 189 37.10 -38.29 -20.27
C GLN A 189 37.82 -39.34 -19.43
N LYS A 190 37.45 -39.48 -18.17
CA LYS A 190 38.01 -40.51 -17.30
C LYS A 190 37.74 -41.94 -17.80
N GLU A 191 36.50 -42.23 -18.23
CA GLU A 191 36.14 -43.51 -18.82
C GLU A 191 36.95 -43.81 -20.10
N LEU A 192 37.22 -42.82 -20.91
CA LEU A 192 38.04 -42.96 -22.13
C LEU A 192 39.52 -43.26 -21.79
N ASP A 193 40.06 -42.56 -20.78
CA ASP A 193 41.44 -42.78 -20.32
C ASP A 193 41.61 -44.20 -19.66
N ASP A 194 40.58 -44.68 -18.99
CA ASP A 194 40.59 -46.02 -18.36
C ASP A 194 40.46 -47.18 -19.38
N MET A 195 40.08 -46.89 -20.63
CA MET A 195 39.99 -47.88 -21.75
C MET A 195 41.27 -48.00 -22.57
N HIS A 196 42.28 -47.17 -22.36
CA HIS A 196 43.56 -47.13 -23.04
C HIS A 196 44.70 -47.59 -22.13
#